data_20135f4b8a2ebf09276dec7ad3eed430
#
_entry.id   20135f4b8a2ebf09276dec7ad3eed430
#
_cell.length_a   1.000
_cell.length_b   1.000
_cell.length_c   1.000
_cell.angle_alpha   90.00
_cell.angle_beta   90.00
_cell.angle_gamma   90.00
#
_symmetry.space_group_name_H-M   'P 1'
#
loop_
_entity.id
_entity.type
_entity.pdbx_description
1 polymer ?
#
loop_
_entity_poly.entity_id
_entity_poly.type
_entity_poly.pdbx_seq_one_letter_code
_entity_poly.pdbx_strand_id
1 'polypeptide(L)'
;MKILYAFLLALTPSLVACSQETLPDTVSDDLVDAIDSTELLPSLHPLARFLSMQTGEIQVHPSLNFENWNSQKVGNVDFGSIVGAGEKVEMIAVGGGLTAGVCNGGLYREGQLFAYPNLVAHQMGLTDFEMPLFSENDFNGTGYYLYDNPLAKYPKWKKVTNNRAPVTGGVPPVLPKYEGNTSNFATPVGSSQWLKNSDREDLMFRPYLARFATPHDDDNSPESVITDIKRDHSYNFVLIDDFFDHWIETMQLVPNFTFGNFNGSIEQYGDIVKYSINEILNQGQKGIIFTVPHFRTLPYMNWFKFSELLDPSTNPDASYLMPAPFISRIFEQHKPGSKFTTRLDAIYVVDAQEASFADPASFYNPKIKDYAQRHNLAVVDLYEVYERIHAGSYVTDDGYAIDGTMKGNFFSSDGIYPTALGQAVVANEVIYAINSKYHSQIPLINISEFVKTIGFKK
;
A
#
# COMPACT_ATOMS: atom_id res chain seq x y z
N MET A 1 -23.33 -6.34 7.08
CA MET A 1 -23.58 -5.66 5.82
C MET A 1 -24.34 -4.33 6.01
N LYS A 2 -25.59 -4.33 6.46
CA LYS A 2 -26.35 -3.07 6.74
C LYS A 2 -25.69 -2.10 7.72
N ILE A 3 -24.87 -2.58 8.63
CA ILE A 3 -24.20 -1.77 9.66
C ILE A 3 -22.96 -1.04 9.09
N LEU A 4 -22.26 -1.63 8.13
CA LEU A 4 -21.12 -0.97 7.46
C LEU A 4 -21.61 0.16 6.53
N TYR A 5 -22.75 -0.04 5.85
CA TYR A 5 -23.44 0.99 5.07
C TYR A 5 -23.89 2.18 5.92
N ALA A 6 -24.39 1.92 7.14
CA ALA A 6 -24.77 2.98 8.06
C ALA A 6 -23.56 3.82 8.52
N PHE A 7 -22.36 3.26 8.51
CA PHE A 7 -21.15 3.98 8.94
C PHE A 7 -20.59 4.88 7.85
N LEU A 8 -20.62 4.47 6.58
CA LEU A 8 -20.25 5.34 5.45
C LEU A 8 -21.31 6.44 5.22
N LEU A 9 -22.59 6.13 5.38
CA LEU A 9 -23.68 7.09 5.26
C LEU A 9 -23.86 7.99 6.49
N ALA A 10 -23.44 7.55 7.67
CA ALA A 10 -23.48 8.39 8.88
C ALA A 10 -22.35 9.44 8.93
N LEU A 11 -21.27 9.28 8.13
CA LEU A 11 -20.22 10.29 7.99
C LEU A 11 -20.59 11.39 6.99
N THR A 12 -21.58 11.19 6.12
CA THR A 12 -22.03 12.21 5.16
C THR A 12 -22.91 13.31 5.77
N PRO A 13 -23.79 13.06 6.77
CA PRO A 13 -24.62 14.11 7.34
C PRO A 13 -23.87 15.10 8.24
N SER A 14 -22.77 14.67 8.88
CA SER A 14 -21.99 15.57 9.75
C SER A 14 -21.11 16.55 8.96
N LEU A 15 -20.83 16.29 7.69
CA LEU A 15 -20.15 17.22 6.78
C LEU A 15 -21.09 18.30 6.22
N VAL A 16 -22.40 18.07 6.25
CA VAL A 16 -23.42 19.00 5.72
C VAL A 16 -23.93 19.98 6.81
N ALA A 17 -23.75 19.67 8.08
CA ALA A 17 -24.30 20.48 9.17
C ALA A 17 -23.48 21.70 9.56
N CYS A 18 -22.33 21.99 8.92
CA CYS A 18 -21.46 23.11 9.29
C CYS A 18 -21.30 24.22 8.23
N SER A 19 -22.07 24.22 7.15
CA SER A 19 -22.10 25.37 6.23
C SER A 19 -23.52 25.65 5.78
N GLN A 20 -24.12 26.68 6.34
CA GLN A 20 -25.29 27.36 5.77
C GLN A 20 -24.87 28.33 4.64
N GLU A 21 -24.07 27.87 3.72
CA GLU A 21 -23.98 28.43 2.38
C GLU A 21 -24.50 27.36 1.42
N THR A 22 -25.63 27.68 0.82
CA THR A 22 -26.28 26.85 -0.20
C THR A 22 -25.29 26.50 -1.28
N LEU A 23 -24.86 25.22 -1.27
CA LEU A 23 -24.26 24.63 -2.47
C LEU A 23 -25.28 24.75 -3.59
N PRO A 24 -24.92 25.13 -4.81
CA PRO A 24 -25.82 25.11 -5.94
C PRO A 24 -26.37 23.68 -6.10
N ASP A 25 -27.67 23.56 -6.17
CA ASP A 25 -28.45 22.31 -6.26
C ASP A 25 -28.26 21.51 -7.56
N THR A 26 -27.23 21.82 -8.33
CA THR A 26 -26.87 21.08 -9.53
C THR A 26 -25.35 20.94 -9.62
N VAL A 27 -24.82 19.84 -9.10
CA VAL A 27 -23.67 19.24 -9.78
C VAL A 27 -24.26 18.80 -11.12
N SER A 28 -23.99 19.55 -12.18
CA SER A 28 -24.52 19.22 -13.50
C SER A 28 -24.03 17.84 -13.89
N ASP A 29 -24.91 17.04 -14.47
CA ASP A 29 -24.59 15.72 -15.06
C ASP A 29 -23.41 15.83 -16.05
N ASP A 30 -23.16 17.01 -16.61
CA ASP A 30 -22.02 17.35 -17.48
C ASP A 30 -20.64 17.22 -16.79
N LEU A 31 -20.57 17.27 -15.46
CA LEU A 31 -19.31 17.04 -14.72
C LEU A 31 -19.01 15.54 -14.52
N VAL A 32 -20.03 14.71 -14.55
CA VAL A 32 -19.89 13.25 -14.46
C VAL A 32 -19.46 12.68 -15.82
N ASP A 33 -19.93 13.24 -16.92
CA ASP A 33 -19.56 12.83 -18.28
C ASP A 33 -18.16 13.28 -18.70
N ALA A 34 -17.56 14.26 -17.99
CA ALA A 34 -16.20 14.75 -18.28
C ALA A 34 -15.09 13.98 -17.55
N ILE A 35 -15.42 13.10 -16.60
CA ILE A 35 -14.42 12.26 -15.95
C ILE A 35 -14.21 11.05 -16.86
N ASP A 36 -13.07 11.03 -17.55
CA ASP A 36 -12.63 9.83 -18.27
C ASP A 36 -12.67 8.64 -17.29
N SER A 37 -13.50 7.66 -17.60
CA SER A 37 -13.70 6.47 -16.75
C SER A 37 -12.39 5.72 -16.49
N THR A 38 -11.39 5.90 -17.35
CA THR A 38 -10.03 5.35 -17.14
C THR A 38 -9.28 6.06 -16.02
N GLU A 39 -9.72 7.24 -15.57
CA GLU A 39 -9.11 7.99 -14.47
C GLU A 39 -9.62 7.58 -13.10
N LEU A 40 -10.73 6.87 -13.00
CA LEU A 40 -11.30 6.43 -11.72
C LEU A 40 -10.44 5.38 -11.00
N LEU A 41 -9.72 4.52 -11.73
CA LEU A 41 -8.86 3.50 -11.10
C LEU A 41 -7.76 4.09 -10.22
N PRO A 42 -6.96 5.07 -10.71
CA PRO A 42 -6.04 5.79 -9.83
C PRO A 42 -6.76 6.59 -8.74
N SER A 43 -8.01 7.05 -8.97
CA SER A 43 -8.75 7.84 -8.00
C SER A 43 -9.24 7.05 -6.79
N LEU A 44 -9.37 5.73 -6.91
CA LEU A 44 -9.71 4.83 -5.81
C LEU A 44 -8.47 4.38 -5.01
N HIS A 45 -7.28 4.63 -5.52
CA HIS A 45 -6.04 4.45 -4.77
C HIS A 45 -5.91 5.57 -3.72
N PRO A 46 -5.31 5.33 -2.53
CA PRO A 46 -5.02 6.37 -1.54
C PRO A 46 -4.34 7.61 -2.11
N LEU A 47 -3.64 7.45 -3.21
CA LEU A 47 -2.90 8.48 -3.93
C LEU A 47 -3.72 9.24 -4.98
N ALA A 48 -5.00 9.01 -5.09
CA ALA A 48 -5.91 9.75 -5.98
C ALA A 48 -5.80 11.28 -5.81
N ARG A 49 -5.43 11.70 -4.61
CA ARG A 49 -5.22 13.12 -4.31
C ARG A 49 -4.03 13.74 -5.02
N PHE A 50 -3.10 12.92 -5.57
CA PHE A 50 -2.06 13.39 -6.49
C PHE A 50 -2.62 13.91 -7.82
N LEU A 51 -3.84 13.54 -8.19
CA LEU A 51 -4.45 14.02 -9.45
C LEU A 51 -4.48 15.55 -9.53
N SER A 52 -4.72 16.22 -8.41
CA SER A 52 -4.74 17.69 -8.36
C SER A 52 -3.37 18.36 -8.54
N MET A 53 -2.28 17.59 -8.50
CA MET A 53 -0.90 18.08 -8.61
C MET A 53 -0.22 17.64 -9.89
N GLN A 54 -0.94 16.99 -10.77
CA GLN A 54 -0.45 16.54 -12.04
C GLN A 54 -0.09 17.74 -12.95
N THR A 55 1.14 17.74 -13.49
CA THR A 55 1.62 18.79 -14.37
C THR A 55 1.67 18.37 -15.84
N GLY A 56 1.04 17.28 -16.19
CA GLY A 56 0.99 16.75 -17.55
C GLY A 56 1.23 15.23 -17.59
N GLU A 57 1.42 14.74 -18.78
CA GLU A 57 1.59 13.32 -19.07
C GLU A 57 3.01 13.01 -19.52
N ILE A 58 3.41 11.76 -19.36
CA ILE A 58 4.70 11.24 -19.82
C ILE A 58 4.52 9.80 -20.31
N GLN A 59 5.31 9.43 -21.31
CA GLN A 59 5.42 8.06 -21.78
C GLN A 59 6.68 7.42 -21.21
N VAL A 60 6.54 6.22 -20.67
CA VAL A 60 7.62 5.50 -20.00
C VAL A 60 7.65 4.05 -20.47
N HIS A 61 8.85 3.49 -20.53
CA HIS A 61 9.09 2.08 -20.74
C HIS A 61 9.80 1.50 -19.52
N PRO A 62 9.63 0.19 -19.21
CA PRO A 62 10.36 -0.47 -18.14
C PRO A 62 11.87 -0.21 -18.27
N SER A 63 12.48 0.12 -17.15
CA SER A 63 13.89 0.52 -17.11
C SER A 63 14.76 -0.42 -16.28
N LEU A 64 14.14 -1.23 -15.41
CA LEU A 64 14.83 -2.17 -14.54
C LEU A 64 14.87 -3.56 -15.17
N ASN A 65 16.00 -4.24 -15.04
CA ASN A 65 16.18 -5.56 -15.60
C ASN A 65 15.97 -6.64 -14.54
N PHE A 66 14.72 -7.04 -14.35
CA PHE A 66 14.35 -8.10 -13.42
C PHE A 66 14.99 -9.45 -13.79
N GLU A 67 15.00 -9.81 -15.07
CA GLU A 67 15.49 -11.10 -15.54
C GLU A 67 16.99 -11.32 -15.24
N ASN A 68 17.80 -10.27 -15.29
CA ASN A 68 19.22 -10.38 -14.91
C ASN A 68 19.41 -10.84 -13.47
N TRP A 69 18.53 -10.43 -12.57
CA TRP A 69 18.58 -10.86 -11.17
C TRP A 69 17.85 -12.19 -10.98
N ASN A 70 16.67 -12.36 -11.55
CA ASN A 70 15.83 -13.54 -11.40
C ASN A 70 16.48 -14.83 -11.96
N SER A 71 17.34 -14.69 -12.97
CA SER A 71 18.09 -15.82 -13.53
C SER A 71 19.24 -16.34 -12.64
N GLN A 72 19.58 -15.62 -11.57
CA GLN A 72 20.59 -16.06 -10.62
C GLN A 72 20.07 -17.25 -9.81
N LYS A 73 20.86 -18.31 -9.76
CA LYS A 73 20.46 -19.51 -9.01
C LYS A 73 20.65 -19.28 -7.52
N VAL A 74 19.61 -19.53 -6.77
CA VAL A 74 19.69 -19.69 -5.34
C VAL A 74 20.16 -21.11 -5.02
N GLY A 75 21.08 -21.23 -4.07
CA GLY A 75 21.56 -22.54 -3.61
C GLY A 75 20.48 -23.35 -2.89
N ASN A 76 20.84 -24.51 -2.34
CA ASN A 76 19.92 -25.28 -1.51
C ASN A 76 19.53 -24.48 -0.28
N VAL A 77 18.21 -24.34 -0.06
CA VAL A 77 17.63 -23.61 1.07
C VAL A 77 17.23 -24.60 2.16
N ASP A 78 17.67 -24.35 3.37
CA ASP A 78 17.16 -25.03 4.56
C ASP A 78 15.93 -24.29 5.08
N PHE A 79 14.77 -24.94 5.03
CA PHE A 79 13.51 -24.37 5.48
C PHE A 79 13.27 -24.54 6.98
N GLY A 80 14.19 -25.16 7.72
CA GLY A 80 14.05 -25.35 9.16
C GLY A 80 12.73 -26.03 9.53
N SER A 81 11.93 -25.33 10.34
CA SER A 81 10.63 -25.85 10.76
C SER A 81 9.43 -25.32 9.96
N ILE A 82 9.65 -24.69 8.82
CA ILE A 82 8.54 -24.21 7.95
C ILE A 82 7.72 -25.41 7.46
N VAL A 83 8.37 -26.42 6.98
CA VAL A 83 7.77 -27.68 6.50
C VAL A 83 8.44 -28.88 7.13
N GLY A 84 7.81 -30.05 7.04
CA GLY A 84 8.41 -31.32 7.44
C GLY A 84 9.55 -31.76 6.50
N ALA A 85 10.36 -32.71 6.95
CA ALA A 85 11.47 -33.22 6.16
C ALA A 85 10.95 -33.84 4.84
N GLY A 86 11.42 -33.30 3.71
CA GLY A 86 11.04 -33.74 2.37
C GLY A 86 9.73 -33.15 1.84
N GLU A 87 9.07 -32.31 2.60
CA GLU A 87 7.90 -31.54 2.14
C GLU A 87 8.33 -30.29 1.37
N LYS A 88 7.49 -29.88 0.43
CA LYS A 88 7.68 -28.66 -0.36
C LYS A 88 7.02 -27.47 0.33
N VAL A 89 7.67 -26.33 0.27
CA VAL A 89 7.02 -25.06 0.66
C VAL A 89 6.12 -24.61 -0.49
N GLU A 90 4.84 -24.44 -0.19
CA GLU A 90 3.83 -23.89 -1.08
C GLU A 90 3.36 -22.56 -0.47
N MET A 91 3.74 -21.45 -1.08
CA MET A 91 3.58 -20.11 -0.52
C MET A 91 2.52 -19.32 -1.26
N ILE A 92 1.66 -18.65 -0.51
CA ILE A 92 0.79 -17.58 -1.04
C ILE A 92 1.05 -16.26 -0.31
N ALA A 93 0.60 -15.16 -0.92
CA ALA A 93 0.63 -13.84 -0.33
C ALA A 93 -0.75 -13.19 -0.40
N VAL A 94 -1.15 -12.54 0.70
CA VAL A 94 -2.39 -11.75 0.83
C VAL A 94 -2.08 -10.41 1.47
N GLY A 95 -2.84 -9.39 1.13
CA GLY A 95 -2.65 -8.07 1.73
C GLY A 95 -2.97 -6.92 0.79
N GLY A 96 -2.31 -5.80 1.03
CA GLY A 96 -2.53 -4.54 0.34
C GLY A 96 -1.50 -4.22 -0.74
N GLY A 97 -1.32 -2.93 -0.99
CA GLY A 97 -0.47 -2.41 -2.07
C GLY A 97 1.00 -2.73 -1.90
N LEU A 98 1.51 -2.81 -0.66
CA LEU A 98 2.89 -3.20 -0.39
C LEU A 98 3.16 -4.60 -0.94
N THR A 99 2.27 -5.55 -0.68
CA THR A 99 2.33 -6.95 -1.12
C THR A 99 2.02 -7.10 -2.61
N ALA A 100 1.11 -6.29 -3.16
CA ALA A 100 0.79 -6.28 -4.58
C ALA A 100 1.92 -5.70 -5.46
N GLY A 101 2.81 -4.91 -4.87
CA GLY A 101 3.89 -4.22 -5.58
C GLY A 101 3.48 -2.85 -6.12
N VAL A 102 2.59 -2.15 -5.41
CA VAL A 102 2.29 -0.73 -5.71
C VAL A 102 3.57 0.09 -5.57
N CYS A 103 3.80 0.93 -6.54
CA CYS A 103 4.95 1.82 -6.60
C CYS A 103 4.56 3.07 -7.41
N ASN A 104 5.09 4.23 -7.05
CA ASN A 104 4.81 5.49 -7.75
C ASN A 104 3.31 5.83 -7.86
N GLY A 105 2.50 5.40 -6.90
CA GLY A 105 1.07 5.65 -6.88
C GLY A 105 0.23 4.83 -7.85
N GLY A 106 0.75 3.71 -8.37
CA GLY A 106 0.03 2.81 -9.25
C GLY A 106 0.48 1.35 -9.13
N LEU A 107 -0.32 0.46 -9.70
CA LEU A 107 0.02 -0.94 -9.85
C LEU A 107 0.39 -1.20 -11.31
N TYR A 108 1.61 -1.64 -11.55
CA TYR A 108 2.13 -1.90 -12.90
C TYR A 108 3.14 -3.04 -12.90
N ARG A 109 3.42 -3.61 -14.07
CA ARG A 109 4.18 -4.84 -14.22
C ARG A 109 5.56 -4.80 -13.55
N GLU A 110 6.34 -3.71 -13.76
CA GLU A 110 7.66 -3.59 -13.15
C GLU A 110 7.57 -3.56 -11.61
N GLY A 111 6.60 -2.82 -11.03
CA GLY A 111 6.36 -2.82 -9.59
C GLY A 111 5.98 -4.21 -9.06
N GLN A 112 5.13 -4.94 -9.79
CA GLN A 112 4.74 -6.30 -9.43
C GLN A 112 5.92 -7.28 -9.47
N LEU A 113 6.79 -7.20 -10.48
CA LEU A 113 7.98 -8.05 -10.59
C LEU A 113 8.91 -7.89 -9.39
N PHE A 114 9.07 -6.66 -8.90
CA PHE A 114 9.93 -6.35 -7.76
C PHE A 114 9.20 -6.36 -6.40
N ALA A 115 7.93 -6.74 -6.33
CA ALA A 115 7.22 -6.87 -5.07
C ALA A 115 7.92 -7.87 -4.13
N TYR A 116 8.00 -7.55 -2.83
CA TYR A 116 8.72 -8.38 -1.86
C TYR A 116 8.32 -9.85 -1.86
N PRO A 117 7.05 -10.26 -2.10
CA PRO A 117 6.70 -11.68 -2.12
C PRO A 117 7.42 -12.44 -3.23
N ASN A 118 7.55 -11.82 -4.40
CA ASN A 118 8.26 -12.41 -5.54
C ASN A 118 9.77 -12.54 -5.25
N LEU A 119 10.34 -11.52 -4.60
CA LEU A 119 11.76 -11.53 -4.20
C LEU A 119 12.04 -12.58 -3.13
N VAL A 120 11.15 -12.73 -2.14
CA VAL A 120 11.24 -13.78 -1.11
C VAL A 120 11.10 -15.16 -1.74
N ALA A 121 10.14 -15.36 -2.64
CA ALA A 121 9.95 -16.61 -3.35
C ALA A 121 11.22 -17.03 -4.11
N HIS A 122 11.87 -16.10 -4.82
CA HIS A 122 13.14 -16.34 -5.48
C HIS A 122 14.23 -16.77 -4.49
N GLN A 123 14.40 -16.08 -3.37
CA GLN A 123 15.39 -16.42 -2.34
C GLN A 123 15.10 -17.76 -1.65
N MET A 124 13.84 -18.18 -1.61
CA MET A 124 13.41 -19.51 -1.17
C MET A 124 13.57 -20.57 -2.26
N GLY A 125 13.93 -20.21 -3.49
CA GLY A 125 14.04 -21.13 -4.62
C GLY A 125 12.68 -21.69 -5.08
N LEU A 126 11.59 -20.99 -4.83
CA LEU A 126 10.24 -21.39 -5.23
C LEU A 126 10.00 -21.04 -6.71
N THR A 127 9.90 -22.03 -7.56
CA THR A 127 9.73 -21.84 -9.01
C THR A 127 8.27 -21.73 -9.45
N ASP A 128 7.35 -22.04 -8.56
CA ASP A 128 5.90 -22.07 -8.78
C ASP A 128 5.15 -20.96 -8.04
N PHE A 129 5.86 -19.99 -7.49
CA PHE A 129 5.25 -18.77 -7.00
C PHE A 129 5.01 -17.81 -8.16
N GLU A 130 3.75 -17.53 -8.46
CA GLU A 130 3.36 -16.72 -9.61
C GLU A 130 2.70 -15.40 -9.16
N MET A 131 3.10 -14.31 -9.81
CA MET A 131 2.54 -12.99 -9.63
C MET A 131 1.44 -12.71 -10.68
N PRO A 132 0.33 -12.03 -10.33
CA PRO A 132 -0.72 -11.66 -11.29
C PRO A 132 -0.27 -10.45 -12.12
N LEU A 133 0.76 -10.64 -12.97
CA LEU A 133 1.39 -9.57 -13.72
C LEU A 133 0.45 -8.96 -14.75
N PHE A 134 0.55 -7.66 -15.00
CA PHE A 134 0.03 -7.08 -16.22
C PHE A 134 0.79 -7.63 -17.44
N SER A 135 0.12 -7.67 -18.60
CA SER A 135 0.72 -8.17 -19.82
C SER A 135 1.91 -7.32 -20.27
N GLU A 136 2.73 -7.84 -21.18
CA GLU A 136 3.83 -7.07 -21.75
C GLU A 136 3.36 -5.91 -22.65
N ASN A 137 2.11 -5.94 -23.13
CA ASN A 137 1.52 -4.83 -23.86
C ASN A 137 0.95 -3.75 -22.94
N ASP A 138 0.54 -4.16 -21.73
CA ASP A 138 -0.10 -3.30 -20.73
C ASP A 138 0.83 -3.05 -19.53
N PHE A 139 2.14 -2.99 -19.78
CA PHE A 139 3.16 -3.02 -18.73
C PHE A 139 3.06 -1.86 -17.72
N ASN A 140 2.43 -0.74 -18.09
CA ASN A 140 2.18 0.36 -17.18
C ASN A 140 0.88 0.21 -16.37
N GLY A 141 0.16 -0.91 -16.51
CA GLY A 141 -0.96 -1.31 -15.66
C GLY A 141 -1.99 -0.21 -15.47
N THR A 142 -2.23 0.22 -14.23
CA THR A 142 -3.18 1.29 -13.92
C THR A 142 -2.68 2.70 -14.29
N GLY A 143 -1.42 2.80 -14.76
CA GLY A 143 -0.69 4.06 -14.81
C GLY A 143 -0.15 4.41 -13.43
N TYR A 144 0.79 5.33 -13.37
CA TYR A 144 1.46 5.77 -12.16
C TYR A 144 2.03 7.19 -12.33
N TYR A 145 2.68 7.71 -11.30
CA TYR A 145 3.11 9.11 -11.28
C TYR A 145 4.61 9.22 -11.05
N LEU A 146 5.28 9.99 -11.87
CA LEU A 146 6.70 10.28 -11.71
C LEU A 146 6.92 11.78 -11.46
N TYR A 147 7.97 12.11 -10.74
CA TYR A 147 8.33 13.52 -10.55
C TYR A 147 8.57 14.21 -11.90
N ASP A 148 7.95 15.37 -12.07
CA ASP A 148 8.25 16.26 -13.18
C ASP A 148 9.69 16.80 -13.08
N ASN A 149 10.05 17.24 -11.88
CA ASN A 149 11.41 17.64 -11.53
C ASN A 149 11.74 17.18 -10.12
N PRO A 150 12.54 16.10 -9.95
CA PRO A 150 12.89 15.58 -8.62
C PRO A 150 13.76 16.56 -7.80
N LEU A 151 14.38 17.57 -8.44
CA LEU A 151 15.18 18.59 -7.76
C LEU A 151 14.34 19.80 -7.32
N ALA A 152 13.08 19.89 -7.76
CA ALA A 152 12.20 20.98 -7.34
C ALA A 152 12.00 20.99 -5.82
N LYS A 153 11.89 22.19 -5.25
CA LYS A 153 11.56 22.33 -3.82
C LYS A 153 10.19 21.73 -3.50
N TYR A 154 9.23 21.91 -4.39
CA TYR A 154 7.86 21.41 -4.24
C TYR A 154 7.60 20.32 -5.28
N PRO A 155 7.05 19.18 -4.85
CA PRO A 155 6.81 18.07 -5.75
C PRO A 155 5.72 18.41 -6.77
N LYS A 156 5.97 18.02 -8.00
CA LYS A 156 4.98 17.95 -9.07
C LYS A 156 5.15 16.63 -9.78
N TRP A 157 4.05 16.10 -10.27
CA TRP A 157 4.02 14.78 -10.91
C TRP A 157 3.50 14.84 -12.32
N LYS A 158 4.03 13.98 -13.17
CA LYS A 158 3.50 13.62 -14.49
C LYS A 158 2.89 12.24 -14.42
N LYS A 159 1.71 12.09 -15.01
CA LYS A 159 1.02 10.81 -15.12
C LYS A 159 1.59 9.99 -16.27
N VAL A 160 1.90 8.73 -16.03
CA VAL A 160 2.27 7.76 -17.07
C VAL A 160 0.99 7.23 -17.70
N THR A 161 0.84 7.41 -19.03
CA THR A 161 -0.42 7.15 -19.74
C THR A 161 -0.32 6.14 -20.88
N ASN A 162 0.90 5.79 -21.32
CA ASN A 162 1.09 4.78 -22.36
C ASN A 162 1.00 3.36 -21.81
N ASN A 163 0.61 2.39 -22.63
CA ASN A 163 0.58 0.96 -22.32
C ASN A 163 -0.09 0.64 -20.97
N ARG A 164 -1.21 1.30 -20.74
CA ARG A 164 -2.06 1.04 -19.58
C ARG A 164 -2.96 -0.15 -19.84
N ALA A 165 -3.28 -0.89 -18.77
CA ALA A 165 -4.25 -1.97 -18.84
C ALA A 165 -5.62 -1.42 -19.27
N PRO A 166 -6.33 -2.12 -20.16
CA PRO A 166 -7.69 -1.75 -20.50
C PRO A 166 -8.58 -1.91 -19.28
N VAL A 167 -9.58 -1.04 -19.15
CA VAL A 167 -10.65 -1.18 -18.19
C VAL A 167 -11.91 -1.64 -18.89
N THR A 168 -12.62 -2.60 -18.32
CA THR A 168 -13.86 -3.11 -18.92
C THR A 168 -15.01 -2.21 -18.54
N GLY A 169 -15.91 -1.98 -19.52
CA GLY A 169 -16.98 -1.02 -19.45
C GLY A 169 -18.00 -1.30 -18.34
N GLY A 170 -18.55 -0.24 -17.87
CA GLY A 170 -19.50 -0.14 -16.79
C GLY A 170 -19.12 1.00 -15.86
N VAL A 171 -20.05 1.46 -15.07
CA VAL A 171 -19.78 2.38 -13.97
C VAL A 171 -19.94 1.57 -12.70
N PRO A 172 -18.85 1.38 -11.97
CA PRO A 172 -17.46 1.81 -12.21
C PRO A 172 -16.68 0.89 -13.16
N PRO A 173 -15.59 1.41 -13.76
CA PRO A 173 -14.68 0.59 -14.53
C PRO A 173 -13.87 -0.32 -13.62
N VAL A 174 -13.67 -1.56 -14.05
CA VAL A 174 -12.88 -2.55 -13.32
C VAL A 174 -11.71 -3.06 -14.18
N LEU A 175 -10.67 -3.50 -13.53
CA LEU A 175 -9.57 -4.18 -14.19
C LEU A 175 -10.03 -5.55 -14.69
N PRO A 176 -9.51 -6.02 -15.84
CA PRO A 176 -9.85 -7.35 -16.34
C PRO A 176 -9.35 -8.43 -15.38
N LYS A 177 -10.10 -9.54 -15.33
CA LYS A 177 -9.69 -10.72 -14.57
C LYS A 177 -8.34 -11.22 -15.04
N TYR A 178 -7.53 -11.68 -14.11
CA TYR A 178 -6.29 -12.37 -14.39
C TYR A 178 -6.59 -13.84 -14.68
N GLU A 179 -6.22 -14.30 -15.86
CA GLU A 179 -6.56 -15.66 -16.33
C GLU A 179 -5.46 -16.71 -16.03
N GLY A 180 -4.31 -16.28 -15.48
CA GLY A 180 -3.21 -17.16 -15.10
C GLY A 180 -3.35 -17.68 -13.68
N ASN A 181 -2.49 -18.64 -13.32
CA ASN A 181 -2.29 -18.99 -11.93
C ASN A 181 -1.66 -17.83 -11.18
N THR A 182 -2.02 -17.68 -9.91
CA THR A 182 -1.38 -16.69 -9.05
C THR A 182 -1.19 -17.24 -7.65
N SER A 183 -0.09 -16.86 -7.03
CA SER A 183 0.20 -17.10 -5.63
C SER A 183 0.09 -15.80 -4.80
N ASN A 184 -0.06 -14.65 -5.46
CA ASN A 184 -0.22 -13.37 -4.81
C ASN A 184 -1.62 -12.78 -5.04
N PHE A 185 -2.44 -12.80 -4.01
CA PHE A 185 -3.82 -12.32 -4.01
C PHE A 185 -3.96 -10.93 -3.36
N ALA A 186 -2.87 -10.20 -3.23
CA ALA A 186 -2.91 -8.85 -2.65
C ALA A 186 -3.63 -7.87 -3.56
N THR A 187 -4.48 -7.05 -2.96
CA THR A 187 -5.27 -6.03 -3.63
C THR A 187 -4.94 -4.65 -3.09
N PRO A 188 -4.41 -3.72 -3.90
CA PRO A 188 -4.21 -2.35 -3.46
C PRO A 188 -5.48 -1.75 -2.85
N VAL A 189 -5.32 -0.94 -1.80
CA VAL A 189 -6.43 -0.37 -1.04
C VAL A 189 -7.32 -1.44 -0.40
N GLY A 190 -6.75 -2.61 -0.14
CA GLY A 190 -7.47 -3.75 0.35
C GLY A 190 -6.75 -4.47 1.48
N SER A 191 -7.44 -5.48 1.94
CA SER A 191 -6.92 -6.46 2.89
C SER A 191 -7.58 -7.80 2.59
N SER A 192 -7.16 -8.86 3.25
CA SER A 192 -7.74 -10.19 3.08
C SER A 192 -9.25 -10.24 3.29
N GLN A 193 -9.83 -9.30 4.03
CA GLN A 193 -11.28 -9.22 4.22
C GLN A 193 -12.06 -9.04 2.91
N TRP A 194 -11.48 -8.36 1.93
CA TRP A 194 -12.12 -8.12 0.63
C TRP A 194 -12.14 -9.37 -0.25
N LEU A 195 -11.25 -10.30 0.01
CA LEU A 195 -11.25 -11.59 -0.66
C LEU A 195 -12.47 -12.47 -0.29
N LYS A 196 -13.23 -12.08 0.75
CA LYS A 196 -14.49 -12.74 1.11
C LYS A 196 -15.67 -12.31 0.30
N ASN A 197 -15.63 -11.08 -0.22
CA ASN A 197 -16.74 -10.46 -0.91
C ASN A 197 -16.35 -10.24 -2.35
N SER A 198 -17.10 -10.81 -3.25
CA SER A 198 -16.89 -10.73 -4.71
C SER A 198 -18.14 -10.28 -5.45
N ASP A 199 -19.12 -9.70 -4.75
CA ASP A 199 -20.29 -9.15 -5.40
C ASP A 199 -19.96 -7.89 -6.23
N ARG A 200 -20.88 -7.48 -7.07
CA ARG A 200 -20.68 -6.35 -7.98
C ARG A 200 -20.51 -5.02 -7.25
N GLU A 201 -21.15 -4.85 -6.10
CA GLU A 201 -21.03 -3.64 -5.30
C GLU A 201 -19.63 -3.54 -4.69
N ASP A 202 -19.07 -4.66 -4.22
CA ASP A 202 -17.71 -4.68 -3.69
C ASP A 202 -16.65 -4.38 -4.77
N LEU A 203 -16.85 -4.92 -5.99
CA LEU A 203 -15.96 -4.59 -7.11
C LEU A 203 -16.01 -3.12 -7.50
N MET A 204 -17.15 -2.45 -7.26
CA MET A 204 -17.30 -1.03 -7.47
C MET A 204 -16.36 -0.20 -6.59
N PHE A 205 -16.21 -0.60 -5.33
CA PHE A 205 -15.32 0.09 -4.40
C PHE A 205 -13.89 -0.48 -4.40
N ARG A 206 -13.69 -1.64 -5.01
CA ARG A 206 -12.44 -2.40 -5.00
C ARG A 206 -12.07 -2.92 -6.39
N PRO A 207 -11.79 -2.03 -7.35
CA PRO A 207 -11.58 -2.40 -8.76
C PRO A 207 -10.43 -3.40 -8.97
N TYR A 208 -9.46 -3.44 -8.05
CA TYR A 208 -8.37 -4.42 -8.10
C TYR A 208 -8.82 -5.84 -7.74
N LEU A 209 -9.87 -5.98 -6.94
CA LEU A 209 -10.45 -7.28 -6.59
C LEU A 209 -10.98 -8.01 -7.83
N ALA A 210 -11.45 -7.28 -8.83
CA ALA A 210 -11.93 -7.85 -10.10
C ALA A 210 -10.86 -8.69 -10.83
N ARG A 211 -9.59 -8.49 -10.51
CA ARG A 211 -8.50 -9.33 -11.07
C ARG A 211 -8.56 -10.78 -10.59
N PHE A 212 -9.16 -11.04 -9.44
CA PHE A 212 -9.23 -12.37 -8.82
C PHE A 212 -10.65 -12.91 -8.78
N ALA A 213 -11.64 -12.03 -8.63
CA ALA A 213 -13.04 -12.40 -8.46
C ALA A 213 -13.83 -12.34 -9.76
N THR A 214 -14.80 -13.24 -9.89
CA THR A 214 -15.85 -13.13 -10.90
C THR A 214 -17.11 -12.63 -10.19
N PRO A 215 -17.74 -11.52 -10.63
CA PRO A 215 -18.99 -11.08 -10.05
C PRO A 215 -20.05 -12.15 -10.25
N HIS A 216 -20.78 -12.48 -9.20
CA HIS A 216 -21.96 -13.32 -9.30
C HIS A 216 -23.21 -12.44 -9.38
N ASP A 217 -24.06 -12.68 -10.38
CA ASP A 217 -25.27 -11.87 -10.62
C ASP A 217 -26.48 -12.31 -9.77
N ASP A 218 -26.39 -13.43 -9.08
CA ASP A 218 -27.48 -13.97 -8.27
C ASP A 218 -27.13 -14.05 -6.79
N ASP A 219 -28.07 -13.57 -5.97
CA ASP A 219 -28.00 -13.47 -4.50
C ASP A 219 -27.76 -14.81 -3.74
N ASN A 220 -27.52 -15.91 -4.46
CA ASN A 220 -27.60 -17.24 -3.87
C ASN A 220 -26.31 -17.85 -3.37
N SER A 221 -25.22 -17.18 -3.41
CA SER A 221 -23.95 -17.54 -2.76
C SER A 221 -22.73 -17.08 -3.58
N PRO A 222 -22.17 -15.92 -3.32
CA PRO A 222 -20.89 -15.59 -3.94
C PRO A 222 -19.83 -16.54 -3.36
N GLU A 223 -19.23 -17.36 -4.21
CA GLU A 223 -17.95 -17.98 -3.84
C GLU A 223 -16.96 -16.84 -3.63
N SER A 224 -16.44 -16.71 -2.43
CA SER A 224 -15.46 -15.68 -2.14
C SER A 224 -14.10 -16.08 -2.74
N VAL A 225 -13.26 -15.10 -3.05
CA VAL A 225 -11.88 -15.36 -3.49
C VAL A 225 -11.12 -16.22 -2.47
N ILE A 226 -11.41 -16.10 -1.17
CA ILE A 226 -10.88 -17.00 -0.14
C ILE A 226 -11.32 -18.44 -0.36
N THR A 227 -12.58 -18.66 -0.75
CA THR A 227 -13.07 -20.01 -1.07
C THR A 227 -12.33 -20.58 -2.28
N ASP A 228 -12.14 -19.78 -3.32
CA ASP A 228 -11.38 -20.18 -4.50
C ASP A 228 -9.92 -20.49 -4.15
N ILE A 229 -9.27 -19.66 -3.36
CA ILE A 229 -7.90 -19.92 -2.87
C ILE A 229 -7.84 -21.26 -2.16
N LYS A 230 -8.76 -21.55 -1.25
CA LYS A 230 -8.78 -22.79 -0.46
C LYS A 230 -9.10 -24.04 -1.28
N ARG A 231 -9.88 -23.89 -2.36
CA ARG A 231 -10.24 -24.99 -3.27
C ARG A 231 -9.14 -25.28 -4.28
N ASP A 232 -8.59 -24.23 -4.88
CA ASP A 232 -7.75 -24.34 -6.08
C ASP A 232 -6.25 -24.27 -5.77
N HIS A 233 -5.88 -23.86 -4.55
CA HIS A 233 -4.48 -23.72 -4.14
C HIS A 233 -4.17 -24.59 -2.91
N SER A 234 -3.11 -25.40 -3.03
CA SER A 234 -2.44 -25.98 -1.88
C SER A 234 -1.42 -24.97 -1.37
N TYR A 235 -1.43 -24.68 -0.07
CA TYR A 235 -0.44 -23.81 0.54
C TYR A 235 -0.22 -24.16 2.02
N ASN A 236 1.01 -24.02 2.46
CA ASN A 236 1.42 -24.27 3.84
C ASN A 236 2.16 -23.08 4.46
N PHE A 237 2.45 -22.05 3.65
CA PHE A 237 3.11 -20.82 4.09
C PHE A 237 2.42 -19.58 3.53
N VAL A 238 2.16 -18.57 4.38
CA VAL A 238 1.39 -17.37 3.99
C VAL A 238 2.15 -16.10 4.37
N LEU A 239 2.29 -15.18 3.41
CA LEU A 239 2.73 -13.81 3.67
C LEU A 239 1.50 -12.92 3.85
N ILE A 240 1.38 -12.25 5.01
CA ILE A 240 0.18 -11.50 5.40
C ILE A 240 0.53 -10.04 5.68
N ASP A 241 0.02 -9.13 4.83
CA ASP A 241 0.11 -7.68 5.00
C ASP A 241 -1.30 -7.07 4.95
N ASP A 242 -2.05 -7.24 6.02
CA ASP A 242 -3.47 -6.85 6.05
C ASP A 242 -3.72 -5.47 6.64
N PHE A 243 -2.73 -4.86 7.27
CA PHE A 243 -2.95 -3.66 8.05
C PHE A 243 -2.34 -2.40 7.46
N PHE A 244 -1.35 -2.52 6.57
CA PHE A 244 -0.60 -1.37 6.05
C PHE A 244 -1.50 -0.42 5.25
N ASP A 245 -2.20 -0.93 4.24
CA ASP A 245 -3.06 -0.09 3.39
C ASP A 245 -4.22 0.50 4.17
N HIS A 246 -4.85 -0.27 5.06
CA HIS A 246 -5.90 0.25 5.91
C HIS A 246 -5.42 1.39 6.80
N TRP A 247 -4.22 1.26 7.36
CA TRP A 247 -3.58 2.32 8.12
C TRP A 247 -3.40 3.59 7.30
N ILE A 248 -2.90 3.44 6.06
CA ILE A 248 -2.73 4.55 5.11
C ILE A 248 -4.09 5.18 4.72
N GLU A 249 -5.09 4.37 4.40
CA GLU A 249 -6.45 4.85 4.07
C GLU A 249 -7.04 5.67 5.22
N THR A 250 -6.91 5.20 6.43
CA THR A 250 -7.46 5.88 7.61
C THR A 250 -6.87 7.28 7.76
N MET A 251 -5.59 7.46 7.49
CA MET A 251 -4.94 8.77 7.55
C MET A 251 -5.38 9.73 6.44
N GLN A 252 -5.82 9.21 5.30
CA GLN A 252 -6.16 10.03 4.13
C GLN A 252 -7.61 10.44 4.08
N LEU A 253 -8.50 9.62 4.61
CA LEU A 253 -9.95 9.79 4.47
C LEU A 253 -10.57 10.71 5.52
N VAL A 254 -9.86 11.07 6.57
CA VAL A 254 -10.43 11.83 7.68
C VAL A 254 -9.76 13.19 7.84
N PRO A 255 -10.23 14.23 7.09
CA PRO A 255 -9.97 15.60 7.47
C PRO A 255 -10.66 15.86 8.82
N ASN A 256 -10.02 16.51 9.76
CA ASN A 256 -10.49 16.73 11.15
C ASN A 256 -10.57 15.44 11.99
N PHE A 257 -9.58 14.60 11.84
CA PHE A 257 -9.50 13.38 12.58
C PHE A 257 -9.36 13.65 14.09
N THR A 258 -10.42 13.42 14.83
CA THR A 258 -10.33 13.29 16.28
C THR A 258 -10.05 11.83 16.61
N PHE A 259 -8.86 11.56 17.11
CA PHE A 259 -8.38 10.20 17.40
C PHE A 259 -9.27 9.38 18.34
N GLY A 260 -10.17 10.02 19.09
CA GLY A 260 -11.17 9.34 19.89
C GLY A 260 -12.13 8.44 19.11
N ASN A 261 -12.45 8.81 17.87
CA ASN A 261 -13.29 8.00 17.00
C ASN A 261 -12.51 6.89 16.27
N PHE A 262 -11.20 7.03 16.19
CA PHE A 262 -10.31 6.09 15.52
C PHE A 262 -10.12 4.80 16.31
N ASN A 263 -9.97 4.88 17.62
CA ASN A 263 -9.75 3.70 18.46
C ASN A 263 -10.88 2.67 18.32
N GLY A 264 -12.15 3.12 18.21
CA GLY A 264 -13.28 2.23 17.97
C GLY A 264 -13.26 1.60 16.57
N SER A 265 -12.91 2.39 15.55
CA SER A 265 -12.81 1.90 14.17
C SER A 265 -11.69 0.88 14.00
N ILE A 266 -10.55 1.10 14.67
CA ILE A 266 -9.41 0.17 14.67
C ILE A 266 -9.78 -1.16 15.32
N GLU A 267 -10.49 -1.14 16.47
CA GLU A 267 -10.91 -2.38 17.12
C GLU A 267 -11.85 -3.18 16.23
N GLN A 268 -12.84 -2.52 15.66
CA GLN A 268 -13.82 -3.13 14.79
C GLN A 268 -13.18 -3.71 13.52
N TYR A 269 -12.28 -2.96 12.90
CA TYR A 269 -11.55 -3.41 11.72
C TYR A 269 -10.60 -4.56 12.04
N GLY A 270 -9.87 -4.46 13.14
CA GLY A 270 -8.99 -5.54 13.59
C GLY A 270 -9.71 -6.87 13.80
N ASP A 271 -10.97 -6.85 14.22
CA ASP A 271 -11.76 -8.07 14.38
C ASP A 271 -12.23 -8.63 13.02
N ILE A 272 -12.59 -7.79 12.07
CA ILE A 272 -12.95 -8.21 10.70
C ILE A 272 -11.74 -8.81 9.98
N VAL A 273 -10.58 -8.18 10.06
CA VAL A 273 -9.33 -8.67 9.44
C VAL A 273 -8.91 -10.00 10.06
N LYS A 274 -8.92 -10.11 11.39
CA LYS A 274 -8.62 -11.37 12.08
C LYS A 274 -9.50 -12.52 11.59
N TYR A 275 -10.78 -12.26 11.33
CA TYR A 275 -11.68 -13.28 10.83
C TYR A 275 -11.23 -13.80 9.45
N SER A 276 -10.86 -12.92 8.53
CA SER A 276 -10.40 -13.30 7.19
C SER A 276 -9.04 -14.01 7.23
N ILE A 277 -8.11 -13.53 8.04
CA ILE A 277 -6.81 -14.19 8.25
C ILE A 277 -7.02 -15.59 8.86
N ASN A 278 -7.95 -15.74 9.82
CA ASN A 278 -8.27 -17.04 10.41
C ASN A 278 -8.81 -18.04 9.38
N GLU A 279 -9.56 -17.57 8.39
CA GLU A 279 -10.02 -18.46 7.32
C GLU A 279 -8.87 -18.95 6.43
N ILE A 280 -7.89 -18.08 6.18
CA ILE A 280 -6.68 -18.43 5.40
C ILE A 280 -5.78 -19.38 6.21
N LEU A 281 -5.67 -19.17 7.52
CA LEU A 281 -4.81 -19.97 8.43
C LEU A 281 -5.54 -21.14 9.08
N ASN A 282 -6.64 -21.62 8.54
CA ASN A 282 -7.53 -22.57 9.18
C ASN A 282 -6.98 -24.03 9.28
N GLN A 283 -5.89 -24.33 8.61
CA GLN A 283 -5.26 -25.66 8.61
C GLN A 283 -3.90 -25.65 9.33
N GLY A 284 -3.60 -24.60 10.11
CA GLY A 284 -2.35 -24.47 10.83
C GLY A 284 -1.16 -24.08 9.95
N GLN A 285 -1.41 -23.41 8.84
CA GLN A 285 -0.36 -22.85 7.98
C GLN A 285 0.57 -21.97 8.80
N LYS A 286 1.83 -21.97 8.42
CA LYS A 286 2.84 -21.04 8.94
C LYS A 286 2.90 -19.79 8.07
N GLY A 287 3.59 -18.77 8.52
CA GLY A 287 3.71 -17.56 7.72
C GLY A 287 4.27 -16.38 8.50
N ILE A 288 4.14 -15.23 7.90
CA ILE A 288 4.54 -13.95 8.50
C ILE A 288 3.36 -12.99 8.57
N ILE A 289 3.44 -12.03 9.48
CA ILE A 289 2.54 -10.90 9.55
C ILE A 289 3.34 -9.63 9.83
N PHE A 290 2.91 -8.51 9.26
CA PHE A 290 3.59 -7.22 9.43
C PHE A 290 2.97 -6.40 10.55
N THR A 291 3.81 -5.68 11.30
CA THR A 291 3.36 -4.51 12.05
C THR A 291 3.20 -3.32 11.10
N VAL A 292 2.49 -2.28 11.53
CA VAL A 292 2.33 -1.06 10.74
C VAL A 292 3.30 0.02 11.21
N PRO A 293 3.91 0.79 10.26
CA PRO A 293 4.81 1.88 10.60
C PRO A 293 4.04 3.09 11.14
N HIS A 294 4.73 3.97 11.87
CA HIS A 294 4.17 5.27 12.20
C HIS A 294 4.13 6.15 10.95
N PHE A 295 2.99 6.80 10.69
CA PHE A 295 2.83 7.63 9.49
C PHE A 295 3.81 8.80 9.39
N ARG A 296 4.35 9.29 10.51
CA ARG A 296 5.41 10.32 10.52
C ARG A 296 6.70 9.86 9.82
N THR A 297 6.92 8.54 9.69
CA THR A 297 8.09 7.99 9.00
C THR A 297 7.96 8.00 7.49
N LEU A 298 6.73 8.22 6.98
CA LEU A 298 6.45 8.25 5.55
C LEU A 298 6.79 9.62 4.97
N PRO A 299 7.60 9.72 3.92
CA PRO A 299 7.86 10.99 3.23
C PRO A 299 6.59 11.67 2.74
N TYR A 300 5.54 10.91 2.44
CA TYR A 300 4.21 11.44 2.13
C TYR A 300 3.72 12.45 3.18
N MET A 301 4.02 12.22 4.46
CA MET A 301 3.58 13.06 5.59
C MET A 301 4.65 14.05 6.06
N ASN A 302 5.91 13.79 5.80
CA ASN A 302 7.02 14.54 6.40
C ASN A 302 7.95 15.22 5.39
N TRP A 303 7.60 15.28 4.11
CA TRP A 303 8.44 15.93 3.11
C TRP A 303 8.76 17.38 3.46
N PHE A 304 7.80 18.09 4.02
CA PHE A 304 7.97 19.47 4.43
C PHE A 304 7.70 19.62 5.92
N LYS A 305 8.55 20.41 6.56
CA LYS A 305 8.26 20.87 7.92
C LYS A 305 7.24 21.99 7.84
N PHE A 306 6.22 21.93 8.68
CA PHE A 306 5.18 22.96 8.74
C PHE A 306 5.76 24.34 9.01
N SER A 307 6.83 24.43 9.82
CA SER A 307 7.59 25.65 10.08
C SER A 307 8.25 26.28 8.83
N GLU A 308 8.41 25.53 7.75
CA GLU A 308 8.91 26.08 6.47
C GLU A 308 7.81 26.79 5.67
N LEU A 309 6.55 26.57 6.03
CA LEU A 309 5.37 27.02 5.31
C LEU A 309 4.63 28.13 6.06
N LEU A 310 4.80 28.21 7.36
CA LEU A 310 4.15 29.18 8.23
C LEU A 310 5.07 30.33 8.64
N ASP A 311 4.46 31.47 8.93
CA ASP A 311 5.11 32.54 9.68
C ASP A 311 5.42 32.03 11.11
N PRO A 312 6.69 32.00 11.53
CA PRO A 312 7.10 31.52 12.85
C PRO A 312 6.43 32.26 14.02
N SER A 313 5.86 33.46 13.77
CA SER A 313 5.17 34.25 14.78
C SER A 313 3.78 33.71 15.16
N THR A 314 3.23 32.75 14.37
CA THR A 314 1.85 32.31 14.55
C THR A 314 1.71 31.05 15.41
N ASN A 315 2.67 30.15 15.43
CA ASN A 315 2.74 29.04 16.38
C ASN A 315 4.14 28.40 16.37
N PRO A 316 5.09 28.87 17.20
CA PRO A 316 6.48 28.44 17.15
C PRO A 316 6.71 26.99 17.59
N ASP A 317 5.75 26.38 18.31
CA ASP A 317 5.95 25.09 18.99
C ASP A 317 5.17 23.92 18.38
N ALA A 318 4.35 24.15 17.36
CA ALA A 318 3.56 23.09 16.75
C ALA A 318 4.33 22.40 15.61
N SER A 319 4.75 21.17 15.82
CA SER A 319 5.25 20.30 14.76
C SER A 319 4.07 19.58 14.12
N TYR A 320 3.59 20.10 13.01
CA TYR A 320 2.52 19.48 12.25
C TYR A 320 3.07 18.57 11.14
N LEU A 321 2.32 17.52 10.82
CA LEU A 321 2.56 16.66 9.69
C LEU A 321 1.57 17.00 8.58
N MET A 322 2.03 17.01 7.34
CA MET A 322 1.21 17.41 6.21
C MET A 322 1.46 16.52 5.00
N PRO A 323 0.41 15.93 4.42
CA PRO A 323 0.54 15.15 3.20
C PRO A 323 1.13 15.97 2.06
N ALA A 324 2.21 15.45 1.45
CA ALA A 324 2.92 16.11 0.35
C ALA A 324 2.03 16.63 -0.78
N PRO A 325 0.95 15.92 -1.21
CA PRO A 325 0.06 16.41 -2.25
C PRO A 325 -0.67 17.72 -1.95
N PHE A 326 -0.83 18.08 -0.69
CA PHE A 326 -1.57 19.30 -0.33
C PHE A 326 -0.73 20.57 -0.38
N ILE A 327 0.58 20.42 -0.44
CA ILE A 327 1.51 21.55 -0.39
C ILE A 327 1.33 22.49 -1.56
N SER A 328 1.22 21.98 -2.79
CA SER A 328 1.02 22.83 -3.95
C SER A 328 -0.32 23.57 -3.87
N ARG A 329 -1.37 22.90 -3.37
CA ARG A 329 -2.69 23.53 -3.16
C ARG A 329 -2.64 24.65 -2.14
N ILE A 330 -1.85 24.47 -1.08
CA ILE A 330 -1.62 25.51 -0.08
C ILE A 330 -0.88 26.69 -0.71
N PHE A 331 0.15 26.45 -1.52
CA PHE A 331 0.88 27.50 -2.21
C PHE A 331 0.11 28.20 -3.32
N GLU A 332 -0.80 27.52 -3.99
CA GLU A 332 -1.70 28.12 -4.98
C GLU A 332 -2.73 29.03 -4.31
N GLN A 333 -3.22 28.66 -3.14
CA GLN A 333 -4.23 29.42 -2.41
C GLN A 333 -3.66 30.51 -1.49
N HIS A 334 -2.44 30.34 -1.03
CA HIS A 334 -1.79 31.25 -0.08
C HIS A 334 -0.47 31.76 -0.64
N LYS A 335 -0.34 33.06 -0.76
CA LYS A 335 0.95 33.69 -1.09
C LYS A 335 1.95 33.39 0.03
N PRO A 336 3.25 33.20 -0.28
CA PRO A 336 4.27 33.05 0.75
C PRO A 336 4.17 34.16 1.79
N GLY A 337 4.11 33.80 3.08
CA GLY A 337 3.93 34.74 4.20
C GLY A 337 2.49 35.11 4.54
N SER A 338 1.46 34.55 3.87
CA SER A 338 0.08 34.70 4.31
C SER A 338 -0.24 33.76 5.47
N LYS A 339 -1.05 34.23 6.43
CA LYS A 339 -1.49 33.43 7.57
C LYS A 339 -2.50 32.39 7.11
N PHE A 340 -2.30 31.13 7.51
CA PHE A 340 -3.35 30.12 7.38
C PHE A 340 -4.55 30.49 8.26
N THR A 341 -5.74 30.25 7.77
CA THR A 341 -6.93 30.28 8.61
C THR A 341 -7.07 28.93 9.31
N THR A 342 -7.48 28.94 10.57
CA THR A 342 -7.69 27.76 11.43
C THR A 342 -8.50 26.64 10.74
N ARG A 343 -9.34 26.99 9.78
CA ARG A 343 -10.21 26.05 9.07
C ARG A 343 -9.48 25.25 7.98
N LEU A 344 -8.47 25.83 7.36
CA LEU A 344 -7.60 25.13 6.38
C LEU A 344 -6.58 24.24 7.09
N ASP A 345 -6.10 24.69 8.25
CA ASP A 345 -5.16 23.95 9.08
C ASP A 345 -5.75 22.60 9.51
N ALA A 346 -7.03 22.60 9.89
CA ALA A 346 -7.74 21.40 10.33
C ALA A 346 -8.00 20.35 9.22
N ILE A 347 -7.93 20.72 7.95
CA ILE A 347 -8.18 19.81 6.82
C ILE A 347 -6.91 19.10 6.36
N TYR A 348 -5.75 19.71 6.51
CA TYR A 348 -4.51 19.28 5.86
C TYR A 348 -3.37 18.98 6.83
N VAL A 349 -3.54 19.26 8.11
CA VAL A 349 -2.47 19.22 9.09
C VAL A 349 -2.88 18.35 10.26
N VAL A 350 -2.01 17.43 10.64
CA VAL A 350 -2.17 16.61 11.84
C VAL A 350 -1.27 17.19 12.92
N ASP A 351 -1.83 17.56 14.07
CA ASP A 351 -1.05 17.97 15.22
C ASP A 351 -0.15 16.82 15.69
N ALA A 352 1.12 17.10 15.96
CA ALA A 352 2.07 16.09 16.37
C ALA A 352 1.72 15.44 17.73
N GLN A 353 0.99 16.15 18.60
CA GLN A 353 0.48 15.57 19.85
C GLN A 353 -0.68 14.63 19.57
N GLU A 354 -1.63 15.01 18.72
CA GLU A 354 -2.69 14.12 18.27
C GLU A 354 -2.10 12.91 17.52
N ALA A 355 -1.06 13.14 16.70
CA ALA A 355 -0.34 12.08 16.04
C ALA A 355 0.29 11.07 17.01
N SER A 356 0.71 11.50 18.19
CA SER A 356 1.28 10.60 19.19
C SER A 356 0.26 9.66 19.82
N PHE A 357 -1.02 10.05 19.88
CA PHE A 357 -2.10 9.16 20.36
C PHE A 357 -2.47 8.07 19.35
N ALA A 358 -2.17 8.28 18.08
CA ALA A 358 -2.36 7.30 17.02
C ALA A 358 -1.08 6.47 16.75
N ASP A 359 -0.11 6.52 17.65
CA ASP A 359 1.10 5.71 17.50
C ASP A 359 0.74 4.22 17.49
N PRO A 360 0.94 3.52 16.36
CA PRO A 360 0.61 2.10 16.26
C PRO A 360 1.39 1.24 17.27
N ALA A 361 2.53 1.69 17.77
CA ALA A 361 3.30 0.98 18.77
C ALA A 361 2.53 0.83 20.10
N SER A 362 1.68 1.79 20.46
CA SER A 362 0.94 1.75 21.72
C SER A 362 -0.36 0.95 21.65
N PHE A 363 -0.93 0.75 20.47
CA PHE A 363 -2.25 0.14 20.35
C PHE A 363 -2.35 -0.98 19.32
N TYR A 364 -1.91 -0.74 18.08
CA TYR A 364 -2.11 -1.64 16.95
C TYR A 364 -1.12 -2.80 16.94
N ASN A 365 0.15 -2.45 16.97
CA ASN A 365 1.24 -3.40 16.84
C ASN A 365 1.30 -4.42 17.97
N PRO A 366 0.97 -4.08 19.25
CA PRO A 366 0.85 -5.08 20.30
C PRO A 366 -0.21 -6.16 20.03
N LYS A 367 -1.35 -5.77 19.43
CA LYS A 367 -2.42 -6.72 19.05
C LYS A 367 -2.00 -7.63 17.90
N ILE A 368 -1.29 -7.07 16.90
CA ILE A 368 -0.72 -7.86 15.80
C ILE A 368 0.30 -8.86 16.34
N LYS A 369 1.21 -8.43 17.22
CA LYS A 369 2.23 -9.30 17.83
C LYS A 369 1.60 -10.40 18.69
N ASP A 370 0.56 -10.08 19.46
CA ASP A 370 -0.21 -11.08 20.24
C ASP A 370 -0.93 -12.09 19.33
N TYR A 371 -1.55 -11.61 18.24
CA TYR A 371 -2.15 -12.49 17.24
C TYR A 371 -1.10 -13.42 16.62
N ALA A 372 0.04 -12.88 16.20
CA ALA A 372 1.14 -13.66 15.62
C ALA A 372 1.65 -14.74 16.59
N GLN A 373 1.78 -14.41 17.87
CA GLN A 373 2.21 -15.36 18.89
C GLN A 373 1.23 -16.54 19.02
N ARG A 374 -0.08 -16.25 19.09
CA ARG A 374 -1.12 -17.28 19.20
C ARG A 374 -1.22 -18.18 18.00
N HIS A 375 -0.93 -17.67 16.81
CA HIS A 375 -0.99 -18.42 15.54
C HIS A 375 0.38 -18.92 15.06
N ASN A 376 1.42 -18.77 15.89
CA ASN A 376 2.79 -19.20 15.58
C ASN A 376 3.36 -18.57 14.27
N LEU A 377 3.00 -17.33 13.98
CA LEU A 377 3.50 -16.56 12.84
C LEU A 377 4.81 -15.84 13.19
N ALA A 378 5.66 -15.62 12.18
CA ALA A 378 6.76 -14.68 12.29
C ALA A 378 6.23 -13.25 12.19
N VAL A 379 6.86 -12.32 12.91
CA VAL A 379 6.51 -10.89 12.85
C VAL A 379 7.60 -10.14 12.09
N VAL A 380 7.19 -9.44 11.04
CA VAL A 380 8.04 -8.46 10.36
C VAL A 380 7.75 -7.09 10.97
N ASP A 381 8.69 -6.56 11.73
CA ASP A 381 8.49 -5.32 12.48
C ASP A 381 8.75 -4.08 11.60
N LEU A 382 7.81 -3.78 10.68
CA LEU A 382 7.91 -2.60 9.81
C LEU A 382 7.95 -1.29 10.61
N TYR A 383 7.36 -1.25 11.82
CA TYR A 383 7.45 -0.08 12.67
C TYR A 383 8.91 0.27 12.96
N GLU A 384 9.67 -0.70 13.46
CA GLU A 384 11.08 -0.51 13.79
C GLU A 384 11.94 -0.24 12.53
N VAL A 385 11.67 -0.95 11.45
CA VAL A 385 12.38 -0.78 10.17
C VAL A 385 12.21 0.65 9.65
N TYR A 386 10.98 1.15 9.62
CA TYR A 386 10.69 2.49 9.10
C TYR A 386 11.21 3.60 10.03
N GLU A 387 11.19 3.39 11.35
CA GLU A 387 11.83 4.34 12.31
C GLU A 387 13.34 4.44 12.04
N ARG A 388 14.04 3.34 11.83
CA ARG A 388 15.47 3.33 11.50
C ARG A 388 15.76 4.00 10.17
N ILE A 389 14.92 3.76 9.15
CA ILE A 389 15.03 4.40 7.84
C ILE A 389 14.79 5.91 7.96
N HIS A 390 13.74 6.32 8.67
CA HIS A 390 13.43 7.73 8.92
C HIS A 390 14.53 8.47 9.66
N ALA A 391 15.15 7.81 10.64
CA ALA A 391 16.30 8.33 11.39
C ALA A 391 17.60 8.37 10.57
N GLY A 392 17.63 7.84 9.34
CA GLY A 392 18.84 7.75 8.51
C GLY A 392 19.89 6.77 9.06
N SER A 393 19.48 5.83 9.91
CA SER A 393 20.36 4.87 10.58
C SER A 393 20.29 3.45 10.00
N TYR A 394 19.45 3.23 8.99
CA TYR A 394 19.32 1.92 8.37
C TYR A 394 20.41 1.69 7.32
N VAL A 395 21.22 0.68 7.57
CA VAL A 395 22.24 0.18 6.64
C VAL A 395 22.02 -1.32 6.49
N THR A 396 22.07 -1.83 5.27
CA THR A 396 21.94 -3.27 5.00
C THR A 396 23.15 -4.04 5.44
N ASP A 397 23.06 -5.37 5.53
CA ASP A 397 24.19 -6.22 5.98
C ASP A 397 25.43 -6.11 5.09
N ASP A 398 25.21 -5.84 3.80
CA ASP A 398 26.28 -5.62 2.83
C ASP A 398 26.79 -4.16 2.78
N GLY A 399 26.34 -3.33 3.73
CA GLY A 399 26.82 -1.96 3.92
C GLY A 399 26.16 -0.91 3.03
N TYR A 400 25.05 -1.21 2.38
CA TYR A 400 24.34 -0.25 1.54
C TYR A 400 23.47 0.68 2.41
N ALA A 401 23.67 1.99 2.30
CA ALA A 401 22.92 2.97 3.06
C ALA A 401 21.51 3.20 2.46
N ILE A 402 20.49 3.18 3.30
CA ILE A 402 19.12 3.42 2.93
C ILE A 402 18.72 4.85 3.29
N ASP A 403 18.27 5.59 2.29
CA ASP A 403 17.77 6.96 2.43
C ASP A 403 16.23 6.94 2.31
N GLY A 404 15.56 7.18 3.44
CA GLY A 404 14.10 7.23 3.56
C GLY A 404 13.48 8.59 3.23
N THR A 405 14.25 9.55 2.72
CA THR A 405 13.66 10.83 2.28
C THR A 405 12.91 10.69 0.97
N MET A 406 12.09 11.67 0.64
CA MET A 406 11.34 11.70 -0.62
C MET A 406 12.25 11.64 -1.85
N LYS A 407 13.48 12.14 -1.73
CA LYS A 407 14.54 12.11 -2.76
C LYS A 407 15.51 10.94 -2.58
N GLY A 408 15.30 10.16 -1.57
CA GLY A 408 16.13 9.01 -1.22
C GLY A 408 15.84 7.78 -2.09
N ASN A 409 16.40 6.64 -1.72
CA ASN A 409 16.36 5.41 -2.51
C ASN A 409 15.28 4.41 -2.07
N PHE A 410 14.70 4.57 -0.86
CA PHE A 410 13.75 3.61 -0.32
C PHE A 410 12.32 3.82 -0.84
N PHE A 411 11.77 5.05 -0.71
CA PHE A 411 10.40 5.34 -1.11
C PHE A 411 10.28 5.74 -2.59
N SER A 412 9.22 5.32 -3.21
CA SER A 412 8.87 5.73 -4.56
C SER A 412 8.31 7.16 -4.60
N SER A 413 7.93 7.65 -5.77
CA SER A 413 7.46 9.03 -5.94
C SER A 413 6.18 9.35 -5.17
N ASP A 414 5.48 8.34 -4.66
CA ASP A 414 4.29 8.51 -3.83
C ASP A 414 4.60 8.80 -2.35
N GLY A 415 5.83 8.51 -1.91
CA GLY A 415 6.27 8.72 -0.53
C GLY A 415 5.63 7.77 0.49
N ILE A 416 5.02 6.69 0.03
CA ILE A 416 4.34 5.67 0.85
C ILE A 416 4.94 4.30 0.58
N TYR A 417 4.91 3.86 -0.68
CA TYR A 417 5.36 2.53 -1.07
C TYR A 417 6.84 2.52 -1.47
N PRO A 418 7.51 1.40 -1.23
CA PRO A 418 8.93 1.27 -1.56
C PRO A 418 9.20 1.28 -3.08
N THR A 419 10.40 1.68 -3.46
CA THR A 419 10.99 1.41 -4.78
C THR A 419 11.33 -0.08 -4.94
N ALA A 420 11.81 -0.51 -6.10
CA ALA A 420 12.35 -1.86 -6.28
C ALA A 420 13.46 -2.20 -5.27
N LEU A 421 14.34 -1.24 -4.97
CA LEU A 421 15.35 -1.37 -3.91
C LEU A 421 14.68 -1.47 -2.54
N GLY A 422 13.72 -0.62 -2.25
CA GLY A 422 12.99 -0.66 -0.98
C GLY A 422 12.23 -1.97 -0.79
N GLN A 423 11.66 -2.54 -1.83
CA GLN A 423 11.02 -3.86 -1.80
C GLN A 423 12.03 -4.98 -1.51
N ALA A 424 13.26 -4.88 -2.02
CA ALA A 424 14.32 -5.84 -1.70
C ALA A 424 14.76 -5.73 -0.22
N VAL A 425 14.78 -4.52 0.33
CA VAL A 425 15.00 -4.33 1.78
C VAL A 425 13.87 -4.95 2.59
N VAL A 426 12.61 -4.73 2.23
CA VAL A 426 11.45 -5.37 2.88
C VAL A 426 11.53 -6.90 2.76
N ALA A 427 11.94 -7.42 1.60
CA ALA A 427 12.13 -8.86 1.40
C ALA A 427 13.19 -9.43 2.37
N ASN A 428 14.29 -8.73 2.60
CA ASN A 428 15.29 -9.13 3.57
C ASN A 428 14.75 -9.14 5.01
N GLU A 429 13.96 -8.14 5.40
CA GLU A 429 13.32 -8.12 6.73
C GLU A 429 12.32 -9.28 6.90
N VAL A 430 11.59 -9.64 5.83
CA VAL A 430 10.75 -10.84 5.81
C VAL A 430 11.60 -12.10 6.01
N ILE A 431 12.71 -12.24 5.26
CA ILE A 431 13.60 -13.38 5.38
C ILE A 431 14.22 -13.47 6.79
N TYR A 432 14.62 -12.35 7.38
CA TYR A 432 15.09 -12.33 8.79
C TYR A 432 14.04 -12.85 9.75
N ALA A 433 12.80 -12.37 9.62
CA ALA A 433 11.71 -12.82 10.47
C ALA A 433 11.43 -14.33 10.31
N ILE A 434 11.44 -14.83 9.07
CA ILE A 434 11.26 -16.25 8.76
C ILE A 434 12.41 -17.07 9.36
N ASN A 435 13.65 -16.71 9.08
CA ASN A 435 14.84 -17.43 9.55
C ASN A 435 14.89 -17.50 11.08
N SER A 436 14.59 -16.38 11.73
CA SER A 436 14.55 -16.30 13.19
C SER A 436 13.46 -17.18 13.80
N LYS A 437 12.24 -17.13 13.25
CA LYS A 437 11.08 -17.82 13.79
C LYS A 437 11.11 -19.31 13.54
N TYR A 438 11.52 -19.71 12.34
CA TYR A 438 11.40 -21.10 11.89
C TYR A 438 12.76 -21.82 11.83
N HIS A 439 13.84 -21.15 12.26
CA HIS A 439 15.21 -21.70 12.24
C HIS A 439 15.63 -22.14 10.83
N SER A 440 15.16 -21.43 9.80
CA SER A 440 15.52 -21.64 8.41
C SER A 440 16.81 -20.88 8.05
N GLN A 441 17.38 -21.20 6.87
CA GLN A 441 18.58 -20.54 6.35
C GLN A 441 18.33 -20.06 4.91
N ILE A 442 17.31 -19.21 4.76
CA ILE A 442 17.00 -18.58 3.48
C ILE A 442 18.04 -17.48 3.26
N PRO A 443 18.76 -17.45 2.11
CA PRO A 443 19.77 -16.43 1.87
C PRO A 443 19.15 -15.04 1.69
N LEU A 444 19.83 -14.03 2.19
CA LEU A 444 19.44 -12.63 1.97
C LEU A 444 19.81 -12.17 0.56
N ILE A 445 19.08 -11.15 0.11
CA ILE A 445 19.44 -10.41 -1.10
C ILE A 445 20.62 -9.51 -0.76
N ASN A 446 21.73 -9.63 -1.48
CA ASN A 446 22.79 -8.63 -1.44
C ASN A 446 22.34 -7.37 -2.15
N ILE A 447 22.05 -6.32 -1.40
CA ILE A 447 21.40 -5.11 -1.92
C ILE A 447 22.33 -4.34 -2.88
N SER A 448 23.62 -4.27 -2.59
CA SER A 448 24.59 -3.60 -3.47
C SER A 448 24.70 -4.28 -4.84
N GLU A 449 24.65 -5.60 -4.87
CA GLU A 449 24.68 -6.38 -6.11
C GLU A 449 23.32 -6.32 -6.83
N PHE A 450 22.23 -6.42 -6.09
CA PHE A 450 20.87 -6.30 -6.61
C PHE A 450 20.69 -5.00 -7.39
N VAL A 451 21.02 -3.87 -6.78
CA VAL A 451 20.93 -2.53 -7.39
C VAL A 451 21.72 -2.45 -8.70
N LYS A 452 22.92 -3.00 -8.72
CA LYS A 452 23.76 -3.07 -9.92
C LYS A 452 23.12 -3.93 -11.02
N THR A 453 22.65 -5.12 -10.62
CA THR A 453 22.13 -6.15 -11.54
C THR A 453 20.87 -5.69 -12.22
N ILE A 454 19.94 -5.05 -11.49
CA ILE A 454 18.70 -4.55 -12.05
C ILE A 454 18.86 -3.18 -12.75
N GLY A 455 20.01 -2.52 -12.61
CA GLY A 455 20.24 -1.19 -13.18
C GLY A 455 19.48 -0.06 -12.49
N PHE A 456 19.18 -0.21 -11.19
CA PHE A 456 18.46 0.79 -10.41
C PHE A 456 19.27 2.10 -10.32
N LYS A 457 18.58 3.21 -10.63
CA LYS A 457 19.11 4.58 -10.52
C LYS A 457 18.03 5.46 -9.91
N LYS A 458 18.36 6.18 -8.87
CA LYS A 458 17.48 7.18 -8.28
C LYS A 458 18.25 8.48 -8.02
#